data_193b5c4a979b82d0fccc9609e1bc2320
#
_entry.id   193b5c4a979b82d0fccc9609e1bc2320
#
_cell.length_a   1.000
_cell.length_b   1.000
_cell.length_c   1.000
_cell.angle_alpha   90.00
_cell.angle_beta   90.00
_cell.angle_gamma   90.00
#
_symmetry.space_group_name_H-M   'P 1'
#
loop_
_entity.id
_entity.type
_entity.pdbx_description
1 polymer ?
#
loop_
_entity_poly.entity_id
_entity_poly.type
_entity_poly.pdbx_seq_one_letter_code
_entity_poly.pdbx_strand_id
1 'polypeptide(L)'
;GWYDTAWGPALECFDTFIRKHNDVYVTNLYYEGGCDFAGIWTDGHDDCIAPSDYKADDFLNADRDTVVGQLDECFSIGESMAEYEEEQETEAERKVREFVVEKKAQNMPEYDPNGLPKDFSDKYHNECEEA
;
A
#
# COMPACT_ATOMS: atom_id res chain seq x y z
N GLY A 1 13.65 10.37 -22.55
CA GLY A 1 12.75 9.40 -23.17
C GLY A 1 12.37 8.29 -22.20
N TRP A 2 11.32 7.57 -22.51
CA TRP A 2 10.81 6.46 -21.73
C TRP A 2 11.01 5.15 -22.48
N TYR A 3 11.28 4.07 -21.76
CA TYR A 3 11.35 2.73 -22.30
C TYR A 3 10.93 1.71 -21.23
N ASP A 4 10.42 0.57 -21.67
CA ASP A 4 10.05 -0.54 -20.82
C ASP A 4 11.03 -1.69 -20.98
N THR A 5 11.40 -2.33 -19.88
CA THR A 5 12.24 -3.52 -19.87
C THR A 5 11.62 -4.62 -19.03
N ALA A 6 11.87 -5.88 -19.39
CA ALA A 6 11.49 -7.00 -18.56
C ALA A 6 12.49 -7.19 -17.41
N TRP A 7 11.99 -7.28 -16.18
CA TRP A 7 12.71 -7.70 -14.98
C TRP A 7 13.79 -6.77 -14.41
N GLY A 8 14.12 -5.66 -15.06
CA GLY A 8 15.06 -4.70 -14.52
C GLY A 8 15.56 -3.69 -15.55
N PRO A 9 16.24 -2.62 -15.11
CA PRO A 9 16.76 -1.59 -16.00
C PRO A 9 17.93 -2.11 -16.85
N ALA A 10 18.07 -1.60 -18.07
CA ALA A 10 19.11 -1.99 -19.01
C ALA A 10 20.46 -1.28 -18.72
N LEU A 11 20.93 -1.30 -17.48
CA LEU A 11 22.11 -0.54 -17.02
C LEU A 11 23.41 -0.93 -17.74
N GLU A 12 23.58 -2.21 -18.06
CA GLU A 12 24.75 -2.66 -18.83
C GLU A 12 24.81 -2.05 -20.24
N CYS A 13 23.66 -1.80 -20.83
CA CYS A 13 23.57 -1.14 -22.12
C CYS A 13 24.06 0.30 -22.04
N PHE A 14 23.64 1.03 -21.01
CA PHE A 14 24.10 2.40 -20.77
C PHE A 14 25.57 2.47 -20.41
N ASP A 15 26.08 1.55 -19.58
CA ASP A 15 27.48 1.46 -19.23
C ASP A 15 28.37 1.21 -20.48
N THR A 16 27.93 0.34 -21.37
CA THR A 16 28.60 0.10 -22.65
C THR A 16 28.56 1.33 -23.54
N PHE A 17 27.44 2.05 -23.56
CA PHE A 17 27.26 3.24 -24.37
C PHE A 17 28.19 4.39 -23.92
N ILE A 18 28.25 4.69 -22.62
CA ILE A 18 29.12 5.79 -22.12
C ILE A 18 30.60 5.49 -22.27
N ARG A 19 31.01 4.21 -22.22
CA ARG A 19 32.42 3.82 -22.50
C ARG A 19 32.81 4.10 -23.94
N LYS A 20 31.88 4.03 -24.88
CA LYS A 20 32.11 4.33 -26.31
C LYS A 20 31.97 5.81 -26.65
N HIS A 21 31.24 6.55 -25.84
CA HIS A 21 30.85 7.94 -26.06
C HIS A 21 31.17 8.79 -24.83
N ASN A 22 32.45 9.10 -24.62
CA ASN A 22 32.93 9.85 -23.44
C ASN A 22 32.45 11.29 -23.35
N ASP A 23 31.83 11.82 -24.39
CA ASP A 23 31.25 13.16 -24.49
C ASP A 23 29.76 13.19 -24.13
N VAL A 24 29.20 12.05 -23.78
CA VAL A 24 27.77 11.91 -23.44
C VAL A 24 27.60 11.59 -21.95
N TYR A 25 26.74 12.35 -21.29
CA TYR A 25 26.30 12.13 -19.93
C TYR A 25 24.93 11.43 -19.93
N VAL A 26 24.80 10.32 -19.20
CA VAL A 26 23.56 9.53 -19.15
C VAL A 26 23.05 9.42 -17.72
N THR A 27 21.80 9.81 -17.51
CA THR A 27 21.05 9.54 -16.29
C THR A 27 19.85 8.68 -16.62
N ASN A 28 19.66 7.58 -15.92
CA ASN A 28 18.52 6.70 -16.06
C ASN A 28 17.82 6.54 -14.71
N LEU A 29 16.54 6.93 -14.64
CA LEU A 29 15.69 6.67 -13.50
C LEU A 29 14.86 5.43 -13.82
N TYR A 30 14.71 4.55 -12.85
CA TYR A 30 13.95 3.30 -13.02
C TYR A 30 13.11 2.98 -11.78
N TYR A 31 11.99 2.32 -12.00
CA TYR A 31 11.07 1.88 -10.95
C TYR A 31 10.33 0.60 -11.37
N GLU A 32 10.25 -0.36 -10.45
CA GLU A 32 9.45 -1.57 -10.57
C GLU A 32 8.79 -1.88 -9.22
N GLY A 33 7.52 -1.51 -9.10
CA GLY A 33 6.77 -1.68 -7.86
C GLY A 33 6.53 -3.13 -7.46
N GLY A 34 6.37 -4.03 -8.43
CA GLY A 34 6.16 -5.45 -8.20
C GLY A 34 7.39 -6.20 -7.68
N CYS A 35 8.59 -5.70 -8.01
CA CYS A 35 9.87 -6.25 -7.55
C CYS A 35 10.52 -5.41 -6.45
N ASP A 36 9.84 -4.36 -5.98
CA ASP A 36 10.26 -3.51 -4.89
C ASP A 36 11.65 -2.88 -5.07
N PHE A 37 11.91 -2.31 -6.24
CA PHE A 37 13.11 -1.53 -6.46
C PHE A 37 12.84 -0.25 -7.27
N ALA A 38 13.61 0.77 -6.96
CA ALA A 38 13.69 2.03 -7.70
C ALA A 38 15.11 2.57 -7.62
N GLY A 39 15.52 3.35 -8.59
CA GLY A 39 16.86 3.93 -8.52
C GLY A 39 17.15 4.96 -9.58
N ILE A 40 18.31 5.60 -9.40
CA ILE A 40 18.89 6.56 -10.31
C ILE A 40 20.30 6.09 -10.67
N TRP A 41 20.50 5.72 -11.91
CA TRP A 41 21.82 5.40 -12.45
C TRP A 41 22.37 6.60 -13.20
N THR A 42 23.57 7.02 -12.84
CA THR A 42 24.21 8.18 -13.44
C THR A 42 25.67 7.84 -13.74
N ASP A 43 26.03 7.81 -15.02
CA ASP A 43 27.40 7.59 -15.50
C ASP A 43 28.18 6.47 -14.78
N GLY A 44 27.55 5.34 -14.55
CA GLY A 44 28.17 4.17 -13.90
C GLY A 44 27.96 4.09 -12.40
N HIS A 45 27.30 5.06 -11.78
CA HIS A 45 26.92 5.04 -10.37
C HIS A 45 25.42 4.76 -10.24
N ASP A 46 25.05 3.77 -9.43
CA ASP A 46 23.68 3.33 -9.22
C ASP A 46 23.25 3.54 -7.77
N ASP A 47 22.29 4.45 -7.56
CA ASP A 47 21.62 4.71 -6.30
C ASP A 47 20.26 3.97 -6.27
N CYS A 48 20.29 2.71 -5.90
CA CYS A 48 19.10 1.85 -5.81
C CYS A 48 18.52 1.85 -4.40
N ILE A 49 17.19 1.94 -4.32
CA ILE A 49 16.41 1.86 -3.07
C ILE A 49 15.33 0.79 -3.20
N ALA A 50 14.88 0.26 -2.06
CA ALA A 50 13.65 -0.54 -1.95
C ALA A 50 12.53 0.38 -1.47
N PRO A 51 11.49 0.66 -2.26
CA PRO A 51 10.37 1.51 -1.84
C PRO A 51 9.68 1.05 -0.56
N SER A 52 9.62 -0.25 -0.29
CA SER A 52 9.04 -0.80 0.94
C SER A 52 9.77 -0.42 2.24
N ASP A 53 11.02 0.05 2.16
CA ASP A 53 11.76 0.58 3.31
C ASP A 53 11.28 1.99 3.73
N TYR A 54 10.43 2.60 2.94
CA TYR A 54 9.88 3.95 3.11
C TYR A 54 8.37 3.91 3.29
N LYS A 55 7.81 5.00 3.83
CA LYS A 55 6.37 5.26 3.86
C LYS A 55 5.97 6.18 2.72
N ALA A 56 4.67 6.20 2.38
CA ALA A 56 4.14 7.13 1.40
C ALA A 56 4.55 8.59 1.68
N ASP A 57 4.47 9.02 2.94
CA ASP A 57 4.85 10.37 3.37
C ASP A 57 6.33 10.69 3.16
N ASP A 58 7.23 9.72 3.20
CA ASP A 58 8.66 9.92 2.95
C ASP A 58 8.92 10.31 1.49
N PHE A 59 8.12 9.79 0.56
CA PHE A 59 8.14 10.19 -0.85
C PHE A 59 7.44 11.52 -1.08
N LEU A 60 6.22 11.68 -0.58
CA LEU A 60 5.39 12.87 -0.80
C LEU A 60 6.00 14.15 -0.23
N ASN A 61 6.77 14.04 0.85
CA ASN A 61 7.45 15.19 1.50
C ASN A 61 8.95 15.25 1.21
N ALA A 62 9.47 14.38 0.33
CA ALA A 62 10.89 14.34 0.02
C ALA A 62 11.35 15.62 -0.69
N ASP A 63 12.57 16.06 -0.34
CA ASP A 63 13.22 17.14 -1.05
C ASP A 63 13.57 16.67 -2.48
N ARG A 64 13.28 17.51 -3.48
CA ARG A 64 13.51 17.23 -4.90
C ARG A 64 14.99 16.97 -5.25
N ASP A 65 15.91 17.41 -4.42
CA ASP A 65 17.35 17.18 -4.61
C ASP A 65 17.80 15.79 -4.11
N THR A 66 16.93 15.06 -3.43
CA THR A 66 17.22 13.70 -2.95
C THR A 66 16.85 12.64 -3.98
N VAL A 67 17.45 11.44 -3.85
CA VAL A 67 17.09 10.28 -4.69
C VAL A 67 15.59 9.95 -4.59
N VAL A 68 15.06 9.94 -3.37
CA VAL A 68 13.63 9.67 -3.10
C VAL A 68 12.75 10.72 -3.79
N GLY A 69 13.06 12.01 -3.65
CA GLY A 69 12.29 13.09 -4.26
C GLY A 69 12.33 13.10 -5.79
N GLN A 70 13.47 12.80 -6.38
CA GLN A 70 13.61 12.69 -7.84
C GLN A 70 12.83 11.49 -8.40
N LEU A 71 12.84 10.36 -7.70
CA LEU A 71 12.07 9.18 -8.07
C LEU A 71 10.57 9.41 -7.93
N ASP A 72 10.13 10.10 -6.88
CA ASP A 72 8.72 10.43 -6.69
C ASP A 72 8.22 11.41 -7.76
N GLU A 73 8.99 12.43 -8.09
CA GLU A 73 8.66 13.39 -9.17
C GLU A 73 8.50 12.68 -10.53
N CYS A 74 9.29 11.63 -10.78
CA CYS A 74 9.27 10.89 -12.04
C CYS A 74 8.15 9.83 -12.10
N PHE A 75 7.90 9.12 -11.01
CA PHE A 75 7.07 7.92 -10.99
C PHE A 75 5.83 7.98 -10.08
N SER A 76 5.64 9.06 -9.32
CA SER A 76 4.54 9.23 -8.34
C SER A 76 4.44 8.05 -7.36
N ILE A 77 5.57 7.61 -6.82
CA ILE A 77 5.66 6.44 -5.95
C ILE A 77 4.86 6.65 -4.66
N GLY A 78 5.02 7.84 -4.05
CA GLY A 78 4.34 8.20 -2.81
C GLY A 78 2.82 8.19 -2.95
N GLU A 79 2.29 8.70 -4.06
CA GLU A 79 0.85 8.69 -4.37
C GLU A 79 0.34 7.24 -4.52
N SER A 80 1.05 6.41 -5.28
CA SER A 80 0.69 5.00 -5.45
C SER A 80 0.76 4.20 -4.14
N MET A 81 1.73 4.48 -3.28
CA MET A 81 1.83 3.86 -1.95
C MET A 81 0.69 4.29 -1.04
N ALA A 82 0.32 5.57 -1.04
CA ALA A 82 -0.79 6.09 -0.23
C ALA A 82 -2.13 5.48 -0.66
N GLU A 83 -2.39 5.35 -1.95
CA GLU A 83 -3.58 4.67 -2.48
C GLU A 83 -3.62 3.20 -2.04
N TYR A 84 -2.50 2.49 -2.10
CA TYR A 84 -2.42 1.10 -1.68
C TYR A 84 -2.64 0.94 -0.16
N GLU A 85 -2.08 1.83 0.67
CA GLU A 85 -2.29 1.86 2.12
C GLU A 85 -3.77 2.10 2.45
N GLU A 86 -4.44 3.06 1.78
CA GLU A 86 -5.87 3.34 1.95
C GLU A 86 -6.74 2.13 1.57
N GLU A 87 -6.43 1.46 0.46
CA GLU A 87 -7.14 0.24 0.04
C GLU A 87 -6.99 -0.89 1.07
N GLN A 88 -5.79 -1.08 1.63
CA GLN A 88 -5.53 -2.10 2.65
C GLN A 88 -6.26 -1.80 3.97
N GLU A 89 -6.29 -0.55 4.41
CA GLU A 89 -7.04 -0.13 5.59
C GLU A 89 -8.54 -0.36 5.41
N THR A 90 -9.10 0.05 4.27
CA THR A 90 -10.51 -0.16 3.94
C THR A 90 -10.88 -1.65 3.90
N GLU A 91 -10.03 -2.49 3.33
CA GLU A 91 -10.24 -3.94 3.29
C GLU A 91 -10.15 -4.57 4.69
N ALA A 92 -9.20 -4.14 5.50
CA ALA A 92 -9.06 -4.60 6.89
C ALA A 92 -10.28 -4.20 7.73
N GLU A 93 -10.76 -2.96 7.61
CA GLU A 93 -11.97 -2.49 8.27
C GLU A 93 -13.21 -3.28 7.84
N ARG A 94 -13.33 -3.59 6.55
CA ARG A 94 -14.40 -4.42 6.01
C ARG A 94 -14.36 -5.83 6.61
N LYS A 95 -13.20 -6.47 6.65
CA LYS A 95 -13.03 -7.80 7.24
C LYS A 95 -13.37 -7.83 8.74
N VAL A 96 -12.94 -6.81 9.49
CA VAL A 96 -13.29 -6.66 10.91
C VAL A 96 -14.79 -6.48 11.08
N ARG A 97 -15.42 -5.66 10.27
CA ARG A 97 -16.87 -5.44 10.29
C ARG A 97 -17.65 -6.73 9.99
N GLU A 98 -17.27 -7.47 8.95
CA GLU A 98 -17.85 -8.77 8.61
C GLU A 98 -17.69 -9.78 9.74
N PHE A 99 -16.50 -9.88 10.34
CA PHE A 99 -16.25 -10.75 11.49
C PHE A 99 -17.10 -10.38 12.70
N VAL A 100 -17.24 -9.09 13.03
CA VAL A 100 -18.08 -8.61 14.13
C VAL A 100 -19.55 -8.94 13.89
N VAL A 101 -20.04 -8.75 12.66
CA VAL A 101 -21.43 -9.09 12.28
C VAL A 101 -21.67 -10.59 12.39
N GLU A 102 -20.74 -11.42 11.90
CA GLU A 102 -20.82 -12.88 12.00
C GLU A 102 -20.83 -13.36 13.46
N LYS A 103 -19.95 -12.81 14.30
CA LYS A 103 -19.91 -13.12 15.74
C LYS A 103 -21.18 -12.67 16.46
N LYS A 104 -21.72 -11.52 16.13
CA LYS A 104 -23.02 -11.07 16.67
C LYS A 104 -24.14 -11.98 16.23
N ALA A 105 -24.18 -12.42 14.98
CA ALA A 105 -25.19 -13.34 14.46
C ALA A 105 -25.12 -14.71 15.16
N GLN A 106 -23.91 -15.23 15.44
CA GLN A 106 -23.71 -16.49 16.18
C GLN A 106 -24.12 -16.40 17.65
N ASN A 107 -23.97 -15.24 18.27
CA ASN A 107 -24.29 -15.00 19.68
C ASN A 107 -25.65 -14.29 19.89
N MET A 108 -26.40 -14.02 18.82
CA MET A 108 -27.72 -13.43 18.94
C MET A 108 -28.66 -14.42 19.59
N PRO A 109 -29.35 -14.04 20.70
CA PRO A 109 -30.43 -14.84 21.24
C PRO A 109 -31.54 -14.95 20.18
N GLU A 110 -32.22 -16.10 20.14
CA GLU A 110 -33.40 -16.26 19.32
C GLU A 110 -34.43 -15.17 19.69
N TYR A 111 -34.81 -14.38 18.70
CA TYR A 111 -35.86 -13.39 18.89
C TYR A 111 -37.24 -14.03 18.87
N ASP A 112 -38.10 -13.60 19.80
CA ASP A 112 -39.50 -13.88 19.77
C ASP A 112 -40.17 -13.24 18.51
N PRO A 113 -41.35 -13.74 18.03
CA PRO A 113 -42.05 -13.13 16.88
C PRO A 113 -42.38 -11.64 17.01
N ASN A 114 -42.33 -11.07 18.22
CA ASN A 114 -42.51 -9.64 18.48
C ASN A 114 -41.21 -8.80 18.42
N GLY A 115 -40.09 -9.40 18.06
CA GLY A 115 -38.79 -8.72 17.88
C GLY A 115 -37.99 -8.55 19.17
N LEU A 116 -38.40 -9.17 20.29
CA LEU A 116 -37.65 -9.18 21.54
C LEU A 116 -36.84 -10.48 21.69
N PRO A 117 -35.63 -10.44 22.28
CA PRO A 117 -34.88 -11.66 22.61
C PRO A 117 -35.72 -12.55 23.52
N LYS A 118 -35.83 -13.85 23.22
CA LYS A 118 -36.56 -14.80 24.07
C LYS A 118 -36.09 -14.75 25.53
N ASP A 119 -34.80 -14.67 25.77
CA ASP A 119 -34.22 -14.57 27.12
C ASP A 119 -34.64 -13.27 27.85
N PHE A 120 -34.85 -12.19 27.12
CA PHE A 120 -35.29 -10.92 27.66
C PHE A 120 -36.77 -10.99 28.11
N SER A 121 -37.61 -11.60 27.29
CA SER A 121 -39.04 -11.79 27.60
C SER A 121 -39.25 -12.67 28.84
N ASP A 122 -38.55 -13.80 28.94
CA ASP A 122 -38.67 -14.73 30.07
C ASP A 122 -38.15 -14.13 31.38
N LYS A 123 -37.04 -13.36 31.30
CA LYS A 123 -36.48 -12.72 32.49
C LYS A 123 -37.41 -11.62 33.05
N TYR A 124 -38.00 -10.80 32.19
CA TYR A 124 -38.91 -9.74 32.61
C TYR A 124 -40.29 -10.29 33.03
N HIS A 125 -40.73 -11.39 32.47
CA HIS A 125 -41.97 -12.02 32.86
C HIS A 125 -41.89 -12.57 34.30
N ASN A 126 -40.79 -13.18 34.68
CA ASN A 126 -40.55 -13.66 36.04
C ASN A 126 -40.42 -12.51 37.06
N GLU A 127 -39.80 -11.39 36.71
CA GLU A 127 -39.66 -10.20 37.58
C GLU A 127 -41.03 -9.53 37.82
N CYS A 128 -41.94 -9.59 36.85
CA CYS A 128 -43.29 -9.03 37.01
C CYS A 128 -44.23 -9.94 37.85
N GLU A 129 -44.02 -11.26 37.88
CA GLU A 129 -44.80 -12.19 38.70
C GLU A 129 -44.37 -12.17 40.18
N GLU A 130 -43.15 -11.83 40.51
CA GLU A 130 -42.64 -11.67 41.87
C GLU A 130 -42.98 -10.32 42.53
N ALA A 131 -43.49 -9.39 41.79
CA ALA A 131 -43.93 -8.07 42.27
C ALA A 131 -45.47 -8.04 42.48
#